data_af8ff51fa8fdab00fd8507ba417b1764
#
_entry.id   af8ff51fa8fdab00fd8507ba417b1764
#
_cell.length_a   1.000
_cell.length_b   1.000
_cell.length_c   1.000
_cell.angle_alpha   90.00
_cell.angle_beta   90.00
_cell.angle_gamma   90.00
#
_symmetry.space_group_name_H-M   'P 1'
#
loop_
_entity.id
_entity.type
_entity.pdbx_description
1 polymer ?
#
loop_
_entity_poly.entity_id
_entity_poly.type
_entity_poly.pdbx_seq_one_letter_code
_entity_poly.pdbx_strand_id
1 'polypeptide(L)'
;MTSFLTYKVFYPVDFQTQQGGMSMCLVLTTLLCLVFSSTTLAAEDGSSHSPDCIHIPFENCPQPTDICKCVYVKPDSNSVICCHITSDNLLKESLSCAGVGKSVTALHLRNVTFDKLDASSEHWQYLVSLSVTDSQVPRLVKRFGSTFGLICLNFSNSGLAEIDPRVVTQLPKLSKLVLSHNNLTLLPEINVHMSHFVLDVSENHHLNCQALRAFHSDLQEKNRAIMFDNENTTFCTTGSEYHWFNSTELVSLTQLRFSIKVDEECPQGPNYKCSCSIIRLVSISKTLMYPVSVDCSNRRLTSLPKPLPNFTTVLNVSYNEITDLIELSTDPTYQDVKEFYADYNKIKELKPLESSNFLHKFVVLSVVHNEITSIPIYILNDALDRNTKSKFVSIAHNRIVCDCSTAQILKFWLVANRNIIMDSDQLYCNNFNNQRVIELDQNKVCVYKKHWSDYIQYIIALEILLLLMLISKVTYDYWVFKTTGYLPWPASKMPKLPCDWVFE
;
A
#
# COMPACT_ATOMS: atom_id res chain seq x y z
N MET A 1 -11.05 -43.76 -30.61
CA MET A 1 -10.59 -43.74 -31.98
C MET A 1 -10.21 -42.31 -32.33
N THR A 2 -8.90 -42.09 -32.41
CA THR A 2 -8.08 -41.32 -33.35
C THR A 2 -8.36 -39.81 -33.44
N SER A 3 -7.44 -38.88 -33.43
CA SER A 3 -5.96 -38.90 -33.42
C SER A 3 -5.45 -37.47 -33.23
N PHE A 4 -4.33 -37.37 -32.60
CA PHE A 4 -3.39 -36.25 -32.50
C PHE A 4 -3.12 -35.47 -33.79
N LEU A 5 -2.83 -34.18 -33.67
CA LEU A 5 -1.80 -33.48 -34.48
C LEU A 5 -1.26 -32.26 -33.73
N THR A 6 -0.04 -32.44 -33.24
CA THR A 6 0.88 -31.40 -32.74
C THR A 6 1.64 -30.77 -33.92
N TYR A 7 1.67 -29.45 -34.02
CA TYR A 7 2.63 -28.76 -34.88
C TYR A 7 3.74 -28.10 -34.01
N LYS A 8 4.96 -28.65 -34.15
CA LYS A 8 6.21 -28.02 -33.77
C LYS A 8 6.71 -27.21 -34.97
N VAL A 9 6.95 -25.93 -34.78
CA VAL A 9 7.70 -25.11 -35.73
C VAL A 9 9.13 -24.96 -35.22
N PHE A 10 10.07 -25.52 -35.98
CA PHE A 10 11.51 -25.31 -35.84
C PHE A 10 11.91 -24.10 -36.68
N TYR A 11 12.70 -23.19 -36.11
CA TYR A 11 13.56 -22.29 -36.88
C TYR A 11 15.01 -22.68 -36.69
N PRO A 12 15.84 -22.73 -37.74
CA PRO A 12 17.26 -23.06 -37.67
C PRO A 12 18.07 -21.79 -37.35
N VAL A 13 19.03 -21.92 -36.42
CA VAL A 13 20.08 -20.94 -36.18
C VAL A 13 21.31 -21.36 -36.95
N ASP A 14 21.72 -20.54 -37.91
CA ASP A 14 22.95 -20.67 -38.63
C ASP A 14 24.17 -20.36 -37.74
N PHE A 15 25.04 -21.34 -37.62
CA PHE A 15 26.42 -21.19 -37.11
C PHE A 15 27.36 -20.77 -38.24
N GLN A 16 27.88 -19.55 -38.22
CA GLN A 16 29.09 -19.22 -38.96
C GLN A 16 30.24 -19.02 -38.01
N THR A 17 31.23 -19.88 -38.21
CA THR A 17 32.55 -19.89 -37.61
C THR A 17 33.36 -18.66 -37.98
N GLN A 18 33.90 -17.93 -36.99
CA GLN A 18 35.13 -17.18 -37.14
C GLN A 18 36.12 -17.60 -36.04
N GLN A 19 37.07 -18.43 -36.46
CA GLN A 19 38.31 -18.66 -35.75
C GLN A 19 39.27 -17.50 -36.04
N GLY A 20 39.92 -16.98 -34.99
CA GLY A 20 41.08 -16.11 -35.14
C GLY A 20 41.06 -14.89 -34.22
N GLY A 21 41.61 -15.00 -33.01
CA GLY A 21 41.83 -13.82 -32.15
C GLY A 21 41.90 -14.07 -30.65
N MET A 22 42.08 -15.29 -30.20
CA MET A 22 42.06 -15.62 -28.76
C MET A 22 43.39 -16.18 -28.24
N SER A 23 44.53 -15.56 -28.62
CA SER A 23 45.84 -15.99 -28.07
C SER A 23 46.74 -14.86 -27.55
N MET A 24 46.31 -13.59 -27.66
CA MET A 24 47.16 -12.46 -27.20
C MET A 24 46.57 -11.70 -25.96
N CYS A 25 45.32 -11.93 -25.60
CA CYS A 25 44.72 -11.32 -24.38
C CYS A 25 44.98 -12.11 -23.10
N LEU A 26 45.22 -13.44 -23.17
CA LEU A 26 45.45 -14.26 -21.97
C LEU A 26 46.88 -14.12 -21.39
N VAL A 27 47.88 -13.71 -22.22
CA VAL A 27 49.25 -13.51 -21.74
C VAL A 27 49.45 -12.13 -21.10
N LEU A 28 48.68 -11.09 -21.51
CA LEU A 28 48.75 -9.78 -20.86
C LEU A 28 48.01 -9.72 -19.53
N THR A 29 46.96 -10.50 -19.34
CA THR A 29 46.20 -10.53 -18.04
C THR A 29 46.96 -11.31 -16.97
N THR A 30 47.76 -12.32 -17.32
CA THR A 30 48.59 -13.04 -16.34
C THR A 30 49.85 -12.29 -15.93
N LEU A 31 50.41 -11.41 -16.79
CA LEU A 31 51.51 -10.54 -16.40
C LEU A 31 51.07 -9.33 -15.57
N LEU A 32 49.87 -8.81 -15.74
CA LEU A 32 49.34 -7.75 -14.86
C LEU A 32 48.97 -8.26 -13.46
N CYS A 33 48.59 -9.53 -13.32
CA CYS A 33 48.29 -10.11 -11.99
C CYS A 33 49.56 -10.43 -11.17
N LEU A 34 50.74 -10.57 -11.81
CA LEU A 34 52.01 -10.86 -11.10
C LEU A 34 52.79 -9.61 -10.68
N VAL A 35 52.44 -8.42 -11.15
CA VAL A 35 53.05 -7.15 -10.75
C VAL A 35 52.26 -6.44 -9.63
N PHE A 36 51.01 -6.86 -9.35
CA PHE A 36 50.20 -6.30 -8.25
C PHE A 36 50.17 -7.11 -6.95
N SER A 37 51.05 -8.14 -6.81
CA SER A 37 51.06 -8.98 -5.59
C SER A 37 52.22 -8.67 -4.63
N SER A 38 52.80 -7.49 -4.64
CA SER A 38 53.84 -7.12 -3.68
C SER A 38 53.85 -5.67 -3.23
N THR A 39 52.67 -5.07 -3.09
CA THR A 39 52.47 -3.92 -2.19
C THR A 39 51.17 -4.11 -1.44
N THR A 40 51.19 -4.93 -0.41
CA THR A 40 50.23 -4.80 0.69
C THR A 40 50.56 -3.51 1.44
N LEU A 41 50.14 -2.38 0.87
CA LEU A 41 49.81 -1.22 1.66
C LEU A 41 48.58 -1.64 2.47
N ALA A 42 48.78 -1.76 3.79
CA ALA A 42 47.68 -1.78 4.74
C ALA A 42 46.79 -0.58 4.40
N ALA A 43 45.69 -0.84 3.73
CA ALA A 43 44.56 0.08 3.76
C ALA A 43 44.15 0.06 5.23
N GLU A 44 44.45 1.09 5.96
CA GLU A 44 43.72 1.42 7.18
C GLU A 44 42.26 1.47 6.76
N ASP A 45 41.50 0.46 7.22
CA ASP A 45 40.08 0.45 7.17
C ASP A 45 39.62 1.71 7.92
N GLY A 46 39.27 2.74 7.17
CA GLY A 46 38.56 3.90 7.67
C GLY A 46 37.13 3.50 7.99
N SER A 47 36.94 2.43 8.76
CA SER A 47 35.72 2.24 9.51
C SER A 47 35.65 3.38 10.53
N SER A 48 34.81 4.36 10.28
CA SER A 48 34.39 5.34 11.27
C SER A 48 33.71 4.57 12.40
N HIS A 49 34.53 3.97 13.31
CA HIS A 49 34.02 3.44 14.57
C HIS A 49 33.39 4.60 15.29
N SER A 50 32.07 4.62 15.41
CA SER A 50 31.42 5.42 16.44
C SER A 50 32.08 5.03 17.74
N PRO A 51 32.54 5.99 18.58
CA PRO A 51 33.24 5.66 19.80
C PRO A 51 32.33 4.78 20.67
N ASP A 52 32.78 3.57 20.94
CA ASP A 52 32.01 2.66 21.79
C ASP A 52 31.95 3.20 23.20
N CYS A 53 30.79 3.06 23.84
CA CYS A 53 30.64 3.37 25.25
C CYS A 53 31.54 2.47 26.08
N ILE A 54 32.14 3.02 27.12
CA ILE A 54 32.97 2.22 28.01
C ILE A 54 32.15 1.08 28.61
N HIS A 55 32.65 -0.12 28.45
CA HIS A 55 32.09 -1.32 29.09
C HIS A 55 33.20 -2.08 29.80
N ILE A 56 33.12 -2.17 31.12
CA ILE A 56 34.09 -2.84 31.96
C ILE A 56 33.45 -4.08 32.58
N PRO A 57 34.04 -5.29 32.44
CA PRO A 57 33.49 -6.51 33.03
C PRO A 57 33.32 -6.43 34.54
N PHE A 58 32.33 -7.16 35.08
CA PHE A 58 32.03 -7.16 36.54
C PHE A 58 33.18 -7.67 37.38
N GLU A 59 34.05 -8.49 36.85
CA GLU A 59 35.25 -9.03 37.50
C GLU A 59 36.22 -7.90 38.00
N ASN A 60 36.15 -6.73 37.39
CA ASN A 60 36.96 -5.58 37.76
C ASN A 60 36.30 -4.71 38.85
N CYS A 61 35.13 -5.09 39.36
CA CYS A 61 34.47 -4.39 40.45
C CYS A 61 35.22 -4.58 41.78
N PRO A 62 35.38 -3.52 42.58
CA PRO A 62 35.79 -3.64 43.98
C PRO A 62 34.83 -4.56 44.77
N GLN A 63 35.35 -5.24 45.81
CA GLN A 63 34.52 -6.07 46.65
C GLN A 63 33.51 -5.21 47.45
N PRO A 64 32.32 -5.74 47.76
CA PRO A 64 31.32 -5.01 48.53
C PRO A 64 31.81 -4.54 49.93
N THR A 65 32.83 -5.21 50.46
CA THR A 65 33.46 -4.87 51.75
C THR A 65 34.52 -3.79 51.67
N ASP A 66 35.00 -3.43 50.47
CA ASP A 66 36.07 -2.46 50.31
C ASP A 66 35.59 -1.04 50.69
N ILE A 67 36.50 -0.27 51.28
CA ILE A 67 36.23 1.14 51.67
C ILE A 67 36.06 2.01 50.43
N CYS A 68 36.94 1.82 49.43
CA CYS A 68 36.84 2.51 48.14
C CYS A 68 36.04 1.69 47.13
N LYS A 69 34.88 2.20 46.73
CA LYS A 69 34.00 1.53 45.76
C LYS A 69 34.35 1.84 44.31
N CYS A 70 35.38 2.64 44.05
CA CYS A 70 35.87 3.04 42.74
C CYS A 70 37.32 2.62 42.55
N VAL A 71 37.68 2.08 41.39
CA VAL A 71 39.05 1.70 41.03
C VAL A 71 39.37 2.08 39.59
N TYR A 72 40.62 2.36 39.28
CA TYR A 72 41.11 2.51 37.92
C TYR A 72 41.21 1.12 37.24
N VAL A 73 40.75 1.01 36.00
CA VAL A 73 40.79 -0.26 35.25
C VAL A 73 42.23 -0.70 35.00
N LYS A 74 43.15 0.25 34.74
CA LYS A 74 44.59 0.07 34.69
C LYS A 74 45.26 1.29 35.30
N PRO A 75 46.45 1.17 35.91
CA PRO A 75 47.14 2.26 36.63
C PRO A 75 47.29 3.55 35.82
N ASP A 76 47.48 3.43 34.51
CA ASP A 76 47.68 4.56 33.60
C ASP A 76 46.45 4.87 32.71
N SER A 77 45.29 4.26 33.00
CA SER A 77 44.08 4.50 32.22
C SER A 77 43.26 5.68 32.78
N ASN A 78 42.69 6.44 31.86
CA ASN A 78 41.71 7.48 32.21
C ASN A 78 40.30 6.91 32.46
N SER A 79 40.18 5.63 32.78
CA SER A 79 38.92 4.89 32.91
C SER A 79 38.77 4.35 34.33
N VAL A 80 37.64 4.62 34.94
CA VAL A 80 37.29 4.20 36.31
C VAL A 80 36.01 3.37 36.30
N ILE A 81 35.98 2.33 37.13
CA ILE A 81 34.77 1.58 37.46
C ILE A 81 34.40 1.80 38.92
N CYS A 82 33.12 2.05 39.18
CA CYS A 82 32.56 2.16 40.53
C CYS A 82 31.40 1.16 40.66
N CYS A 83 31.40 0.40 41.76
CA CYS A 83 30.41 -0.63 41.98
C CYS A 83 29.81 -0.55 43.38
N HIS A 84 28.60 -1.14 43.53
CA HIS A 84 27.92 -1.25 44.85
C HIS A 84 27.66 0.08 45.55
N ILE A 85 27.35 1.13 44.80
CA ILE A 85 27.08 2.46 45.34
C ILE A 85 25.56 2.64 45.50
N THR A 86 25.14 3.09 46.70
CA THR A 86 23.72 3.22 47.07
C THR A 86 23.30 4.69 47.31
N SER A 87 24.21 5.64 47.26
CA SER A 87 23.89 7.06 47.43
C SER A 87 24.86 7.95 46.69
N ASP A 88 24.45 9.16 46.35
CA ASP A 88 25.31 10.19 45.72
C ASP A 88 26.48 10.59 46.63
N ASN A 89 26.28 10.65 47.94
CA ASN A 89 27.35 10.93 48.91
C ASN A 89 28.43 9.83 48.89
N LEU A 90 28.00 8.55 48.85
CA LEU A 90 28.92 7.42 48.75
C LEU A 90 29.69 7.42 47.44
N LEU A 91 29.05 7.82 46.32
CA LEU A 91 29.72 8.00 45.02
C LEU A 91 30.84 9.06 45.15
N LYS A 92 30.52 10.22 45.76
CA LYS A 92 31.44 11.31 45.93
C LYS A 92 32.66 10.93 46.81
N GLU A 93 32.40 10.24 47.91
CA GLU A 93 33.45 9.73 48.80
C GLU A 93 34.33 8.69 48.11
N SER A 94 33.72 7.77 47.36
CA SER A 94 34.43 6.70 46.62
C SER A 94 35.28 7.26 45.45
N LEU A 95 34.80 8.27 44.75
CA LEU A 95 35.57 8.97 43.72
C LEU A 95 36.79 9.71 44.35
N SER A 96 36.56 10.34 45.46
CA SER A 96 37.66 11.03 46.21
C SER A 96 38.66 10.03 46.77
N CYS A 97 38.22 8.90 47.32
CA CYS A 97 39.04 7.80 47.81
C CYS A 97 39.94 7.20 46.71
N ALA A 98 39.41 7.00 45.54
CA ALA A 98 40.14 6.51 44.38
C ALA A 98 41.06 7.55 43.72
N GLY A 99 41.09 8.80 44.26
CA GLY A 99 41.87 9.90 43.69
C GLY A 99 41.42 10.29 42.26
N VAL A 100 40.14 10.13 41.97
CA VAL A 100 39.57 10.44 40.65
C VAL A 100 39.60 11.95 40.44
N GLY A 101 40.45 12.38 39.51
CA GLY A 101 40.65 13.79 39.16
C GLY A 101 40.13 14.15 37.78
N LYS A 102 40.49 15.36 37.32
CA LYS A 102 40.09 15.88 35.98
C LYS A 102 40.64 15.08 34.80
N SER A 103 41.57 14.14 35.03
CA SER A 103 42.15 13.28 34.02
C SER A 103 41.25 12.08 33.63
N VAL A 104 40.22 11.79 34.44
CA VAL A 104 39.29 10.70 34.14
C VAL A 104 38.32 11.14 33.08
N THR A 105 38.32 10.40 31.96
CA THR A 105 37.48 10.65 30.79
C THR A 105 36.36 9.60 30.60
N ALA A 106 36.48 8.45 31.27
CA ALA A 106 35.51 7.39 31.17
C ALA A 106 35.15 6.83 32.56
N LEU A 107 33.85 6.83 32.88
CA LEU A 107 33.31 6.32 34.13
C LEU A 107 32.25 5.25 33.87
N HIS A 108 32.42 4.10 34.51
CA HIS A 108 31.43 3.01 34.48
C HIS A 108 30.89 2.77 35.89
N LEU A 109 29.61 3.05 36.10
CA LEU A 109 28.86 2.71 37.30
C LEU A 109 28.17 1.37 37.07
N ARG A 110 28.42 0.39 37.93
CA ARG A 110 27.85 -0.93 37.81
C ARG A 110 27.29 -1.45 39.12
N ASN A 111 26.14 -2.11 39.07
CA ASN A 111 25.45 -2.58 40.27
C ASN A 111 25.26 -1.47 41.32
N VAL A 112 24.79 -0.31 40.86
CA VAL A 112 24.47 0.85 41.72
C VAL A 112 22.97 0.95 41.93
N THR A 113 22.58 1.53 43.07
CA THR A 113 21.15 1.71 43.40
C THR A 113 20.94 3.16 43.82
N PHE A 114 20.24 3.93 42.98
CA PHE A 114 19.86 5.32 43.25
C PHE A 114 18.34 5.48 43.05
N ASP A 115 17.69 6.28 43.90
CA ASP A 115 16.31 6.69 43.67
C ASP A 115 16.18 7.57 42.40
N LYS A 116 17.19 8.39 42.18
CA LYS A 116 17.33 9.26 40.98
C LYS A 116 18.80 9.59 40.77
N LEU A 117 19.17 9.75 39.52
CA LEU A 117 20.49 10.23 39.11
C LEU A 117 20.36 11.67 38.61
N ASP A 118 21.17 12.58 39.18
CA ASP A 118 21.19 13.99 38.80
C ASP A 118 22.17 14.19 37.62
N ALA A 119 21.65 14.43 36.42
CA ALA A 119 22.46 14.65 35.21
C ALA A 119 23.26 15.98 35.28
N SER A 120 22.87 16.96 36.14
CA SER A 120 23.56 18.24 36.29
C SER A 120 24.78 18.20 37.24
N SER A 121 25.09 17.05 37.83
CA SER A 121 26.20 16.91 38.77
C SER A 121 27.55 17.23 38.12
N GLU A 122 28.41 17.97 38.84
CA GLU A 122 29.76 18.32 38.36
C GLU A 122 30.66 17.12 38.16
N HIS A 123 30.32 15.94 38.71
CA HIS A 123 31.07 14.69 38.52
C HIS A 123 31.19 14.28 37.06
N TRP A 124 30.26 14.70 36.21
CA TRP A 124 30.19 14.34 34.78
C TRP A 124 30.94 15.31 33.86
N GLN A 125 31.44 16.42 34.38
CA GLN A 125 31.94 17.57 33.59
C GLN A 125 33.10 17.20 32.63
N TYR A 126 34.01 16.32 33.07
CA TYR A 126 35.21 15.97 32.29
C TYR A 126 35.09 14.64 31.57
N LEU A 127 33.93 13.97 31.68
CA LEU A 127 33.72 12.68 31.08
C LEU A 127 33.47 12.83 29.57
N VAL A 128 34.01 11.86 28.81
CA VAL A 128 33.75 11.60 27.42
C VAL A 128 32.77 10.43 27.28
N SER A 129 32.88 9.43 28.16
CA SER A 129 31.97 8.28 28.23
C SER A 129 31.47 8.06 29.66
N LEU A 130 30.15 7.96 29.80
CA LEU A 130 29.47 7.57 31.02
C LEU A 130 28.60 6.35 30.77
N SER A 131 28.87 5.26 31.48
CA SER A 131 28.07 4.06 31.49
C SER A 131 27.50 3.78 32.86
N VAL A 132 26.21 3.47 32.95
CA VAL A 132 25.48 3.00 34.11
C VAL A 132 24.76 1.74 33.71
N THR A 133 25.28 0.58 34.11
CA THR A 133 24.74 -0.71 33.63
C THR A 133 24.47 -1.65 34.79
N ASP A 134 23.58 -2.62 34.56
CA ASP A 134 23.21 -3.64 35.56
C ASP A 134 22.86 -3.02 36.92
N SER A 135 22.05 -1.97 36.91
CA SER A 135 21.85 -1.06 38.06
C SER A 135 20.36 -0.82 38.31
N GLN A 136 20.03 -0.13 39.39
CA GLN A 136 18.67 0.29 39.70
C GLN A 136 18.63 1.83 39.83
N VAL A 137 18.35 2.50 38.70
CA VAL A 137 18.25 3.94 38.59
C VAL A 137 16.95 4.29 37.87
N PRO A 138 15.80 4.27 38.56
CA PRO A 138 14.50 4.42 37.92
C PRO A 138 14.28 5.80 37.28
N ARG A 139 14.99 6.84 37.74
CA ARG A 139 14.79 8.22 37.27
C ARG A 139 16.11 8.92 36.94
N LEU A 140 16.19 9.45 35.70
CA LEU A 140 17.27 10.37 35.30
C LEU A 140 16.69 11.78 35.22
N VAL A 141 17.13 12.64 36.12
CA VAL A 141 16.55 13.96 36.32
C VAL A 141 17.50 15.10 35.95
N LYS A 142 16.93 16.25 35.62
CA LYS A 142 17.62 17.44 35.14
C LYS A 142 18.31 17.20 33.79
N ARG A 143 19.28 18.02 33.41
CA ARG A 143 19.98 17.96 32.14
C ARG A 143 21.49 18.10 32.31
N PHE A 144 22.22 17.42 31.46
CA PHE A 144 23.66 17.56 31.37
C PHE A 144 24.03 19.00 30.97
N GLY A 145 25.12 19.52 31.53
CA GLY A 145 25.59 20.86 31.22
C GLY A 145 26.11 21.00 29.81
N SER A 146 25.95 22.16 29.20
CA SER A 146 26.44 22.46 27.84
C SER A 146 27.97 22.40 27.66
N THR A 147 28.70 22.49 28.76
CA THR A 147 30.16 22.40 28.81
C THR A 147 30.68 20.98 28.87
N PHE A 148 29.78 19.97 29.04
CA PHE A 148 30.18 18.57 29.17
C PHE A 148 30.60 18.00 27.82
N GLY A 149 31.70 17.23 27.81
CA GLY A 149 32.30 16.68 26.63
C GLY A 149 31.79 15.28 26.26
N LEU A 150 30.67 14.85 26.80
CA LEU A 150 30.13 13.51 26.64
C LEU A 150 29.84 13.16 25.15
N ILE A 151 30.47 12.08 24.71
CA ILE A 151 30.29 11.49 23.37
C ILE A 151 29.41 10.27 23.46
N CYS A 152 29.54 9.48 24.52
CA CYS A 152 28.73 8.28 24.75
C CYS A 152 28.06 8.25 26.11
N LEU A 153 26.76 7.94 26.12
CA LEU A 153 25.95 7.66 27.29
C LEU A 153 25.33 6.28 27.20
N ASN A 154 25.57 5.45 28.21
CA ASN A 154 25.00 4.11 28.27
C ASN A 154 24.26 3.90 29.61
N PHE A 155 22.96 3.69 29.55
CA PHE A 155 22.08 3.35 30.67
C PHE A 155 21.40 1.98 30.44
N SER A 156 22.11 1.04 29.84
CA SER A 156 21.52 -0.28 29.58
C SER A 156 21.31 -1.07 30.87
N ASN A 157 20.17 -1.76 30.95
CA ASN A 157 19.80 -2.61 32.08
C ASN A 157 19.90 -1.87 33.44
N SER A 158 19.33 -0.66 33.47
CA SER A 158 19.42 0.21 34.67
C SER A 158 18.07 0.40 35.38
N GLY A 159 17.02 -0.30 34.96
CA GLY A 159 15.67 -0.15 35.50
C GLY A 159 15.07 1.24 35.25
N LEU A 160 15.58 1.98 34.29
CA LEU A 160 15.17 3.35 33.97
C LEU A 160 13.73 3.38 33.46
N ALA A 161 12.85 4.10 34.17
CA ALA A 161 11.44 4.26 33.82
C ALA A 161 11.10 5.68 33.41
N GLU A 162 11.74 6.67 34.05
CA GLU A 162 11.50 8.09 33.80
C GLU A 162 12.79 8.79 33.40
N ILE A 163 12.75 9.55 32.33
CA ILE A 163 13.86 10.35 31.83
C ILE A 163 13.37 11.77 31.58
N ASP A 164 14.12 12.77 32.06
CA ASP A 164 13.80 14.18 31.77
C ASP A 164 13.81 14.37 30.24
N PRO A 165 12.74 14.89 29.61
CA PRO A 165 12.68 15.07 28.16
C PRO A 165 13.89 15.83 27.59
N ARG A 166 14.47 16.74 28.35
CA ARG A 166 15.58 17.59 27.89
C ARG A 166 16.95 17.18 28.44
N VAL A 167 17.08 15.97 28.97
CA VAL A 167 18.31 15.49 29.65
C VAL A 167 19.56 15.60 28.77
N VAL A 168 19.48 15.28 27.48
CA VAL A 168 20.62 15.27 26.53
C VAL A 168 20.62 16.46 25.56
N THR A 169 19.66 17.39 25.64
CA THR A 169 19.50 18.47 24.63
C THR A 169 20.67 19.41 24.53
N GLN A 170 21.51 19.50 25.57
CA GLN A 170 22.67 20.40 25.64
C GLN A 170 24.01 19.69 25.39
N LEU A 171 24.02 18.44 24.96
CA LEU A 171 25.24 17.68 24.67
C LEU A 171 25.62 17.73 23.17
N PRO A 172 26.45 18.71 22.76
CA PRO A 172 26.70 18.91 21.31
C PRO A 172 27.56 17.83 20.69
N LYS A 173 28.32 17.06 21.48
CA LYS A 173 29.24 16.01 21.02
C LYS A 173 28.69 14.61 21.16
N LEU A 174 27.46 14.45 21.69
CA LEU A 174 26.88 13.15 21.93
C LEU A 174 26.61 12.44 20.59
N SER A 175 27.27 11.29 20.39
CA SER A 175 27.17 10.48 19.18
C SER A 175 26.49 9.12 19.43
N LYS A 176 26.48 8.64 20.67
CA LYS A 176 25.85 7.34 21.01
C LYS A 176 25.07 7.45 22.33
N LEU A 177 23.82 7.00 22.29
CA LEU A 177 22.94 6.90 23.45
C LEU A 177 22.34 5.49 23.51
N VAL A 178 22.67 4.75 24.59
CA VAL A 178 22.19 3.39 24.83
C VAL A 178 21.23 3.41 26.01
N LEU A 179 19.99 3.03 25.78
CA LEU A 179 18.89 2.98 26.74
C LEU A 179 18.21 1.60 26.73
N SER A 180 18.90 0.56 26.21
CA SER A 180 18.34 -0.77 26.09
C SER A 180 18.06 -1.47 27.41
N HIS A 181 17.14 -2.44 27.40
CA HIS A 181 16.75 -3.22 28.59
C HIS A 181 16.28 -2.35 29.77
N ASN A 182 15.36 -1.42 29.52
CA ASN A 182 14.78 -0.54 30.51
C ASN A 182 13.25 -0.56 30.49
N ASN A 183 12.63 0.30 31.28
CA ASN A 183 11.16 0.38 31.39
C ASN A 183 10.62 1.75 30.91
N LEU A 184 11.22 2.29 29.85
CA LEU A 184 10.86 3.60 29.32
C LEU A 184 9.52 3.58 28.60
N THR A 185 8.70 4.59 28.81
CA THR A 185 7.46 4.85 28.07
C THR A 185 7.63 5.95 27.02
N LEU A 186 8.56 6.88 27.23
CA LEU A 186 8.86 8.03 26.38
C LEU A 186 10.36 8.11 26.10
N LEU A 187 10.72 8.76 25.01
CA LEU A 187 12.11 9.05 24.65
C LEU A 187 12.45 10.50 24.97
N PRO A 188 13.73 10.80 25.31
CA PRO A 188 14.18 12.17 25.49
C PRO A 188 14.29 12.92 24.16
N GLU A 189 14.16 14.24 24.19
CA GLU A 189 14.43 15.10 23.05
C GLU A 189 15.93 15.06 22.73
N ILE A 190 16.28 14.74 21.50
CA ILE A 190 17.68 14.63 21.06
C ILE A 190 17.99 15.73 20.06
N ASN A 191 18.88 16.66 20.45
CA ASN A 191 19.43 17.66 19.55
C ASN A 191 20.72 17.13 18.92
N VAL A 192 20.57 16.36 17.85
CA VAL A 192 21.72 15.81 17.11
C VAL A 192 22.44 16.92 16.36
N HIS A 193 23.67 17.17 16.69
CA HIS A 193 24.56 18.07 15.95
C HIS A 193 25.57 17.30 15.08
N MET A 194 25.68 15.99 15.30
CA MET A 194 26.59 15.09 14.58
C MET A 194 25.89 14.50 13.35
N SER A 195 26.68 14.24 12.31
CA SER A 195 26.17 13.58 11.08
C SER A 195 25.75 12.11 11.29
N HIS A 196 26.28 11.47 12.33
CA HIS A 196 25.99 10.10 12.70
C HIS A 196 25.69 10.03 14.19
N PHE A 197 24.45 9.67 14.53
CA PHE A 197 24.05 9.44 15.89
C PHE A 197 23.46 8.03 16.02
N VAL A 198 23.92 7.29 17.02
CA VAL A 198 23.47 5.92 17.27
C VAL A 198 22.60 5.88 18.51
N LEU A 199 21.38 5.34 18.37
CA LEU A 199 20.40 5.19 19.44
C LEU A 199 20.04 3.71 19.62
N ASP A 200 20.22 3.18 20.83
CA ASP A 200 19.74 1.86 21.21
C ASP A 200 18.63 1.99 22.26
N VAL A 201 17.43 1.62 21.90
CA VAL A 201 16.24 1.60 22.79
C VAL A 201 15.58 0.22 22.79
N SER A 202 16.34 -0.80 22.39
CA SER A 202 15.87 -2.18 22.36
C SER A 202 15.42 -2.68 23.75
N GLU A 203 14.54 -3.69 23.77
CA GLU A 203 14.04 -4.31 24.99
C GLU A 203 13.37 -3.34 25.99
N ASN A 204 12.72 -2.25 25.48
CA ASN A 204 11.84 -1.39 26.25
C ASN A 204 10.38 -1.71 25.93
N HIS A 205 9.83 -2.70 26.61
CA HIS A 205 8.50 -3.27 26.29
C HIS A 205 7.32 -2.31 26.52
N HIS A 206 7.50 -1.20 27.24
CA HIS A 206 6.48 -0.20 27.53
C HIS A 206 6.62 1.08 26.69
N LEU A 207 7.55 1.10 25.74
CA LEU A 207 7.76 2.27 24.88
C LEU A 207 6.53 2.53 24.01
N ASN A 208 6.01 3.77 24.03
CA ASN A 208 4.83 4.14 23.25
C ASN A 208 5.18 4.33 21.78
N CYS A 209 4.42 3.67 20.87
CA CYS A 209 4.63 3.81 19.43
C CYS A 209 4.36 5.23 18.92
N GLN A 210 3.46 5.98 19.54
CA GLN A 210 3.22 7.38 19.18
C GLN A 210 4.43 8.26 19.51
N ALA A 211 5.08 8.03 20.66
CA ALA A 211 6.30 8.73 21.03
C ALA A 211 7.45 8.43 20.07
N LEU A 212 7.61 7.16 19.69
CA LEU A 212 8.64 6.73 18.72
C LEU A 212 8.37 7.28 17.32
N ARG A 213 7.09 7.37 16.91
CA ARG A 213 6.66 7.99 15.65
C ARG A 213 6.95 9.50 15.64
N ALA A 214 6.58 10.22 16.69
CA ALA A 214 6.84 11.65 16.82
C ALA A 214 8.35 11.94 16.77
N PHE A 215 9.14 11.12 17.44
CA PHE A 215 10.59 11.18 17.39
C PHE A 215 11.15 10.99 15.97
N HIS A 216 10.64 9.99 15.22
CA HIS A 216 11.05 9.75 13.83
C HIS A 216 10.68 10.93 12.92
N SER A 217 9.48 11.50 13.06
CA SER A 217 9.03 12.64 12.27
C SER A 217 9.87 13.91 12.54
N ASP A 218 10.22 14.18 13.80
CA ASP A 218 11.10 15.32 14.19
C ASP A 218 12.50 15.20 13.56
N LEU A 219 13.00 13.97 13.42
CA LEU A 219 14.28 13.71 12.77
C LEU A 219 14.25 13.96 11.27
N GLN A 220 13.18 13.52 10.59
CA GLN A 220 13.01 13.75 9.16
C GLN A 220 12.87 15.24 8.85
N GLU A 221 12.07 15.98 9.64
CA GLU A 221 11.88 17.42 9.46
C GLU A 221 13.21 18.18 9.60
N LYS A 222 14.09 17.74 10.51
CA LYS A 222 15.41 18.33 10.74
C LYS A 222 16.50 17.78 9.80
N ASN A 223 16.15 16.89 8.86
CA ASN A 223 17.05 16.21 7.93
C ASN A 223 18.26 15.54 8.63
N ARG A 224 17.99 14.83 9.72
CA ARG A 224 19.01 14.19 10.57
C ARG A 224 18.88 12.67 10.50
N ALA A 225 20.00 12.00 10.29
CA ALA A 225 20.06 10.54 10.29
C ALA A 225 20.37 10.00 11.69
N ILE A 226 19.42 9.33 12.32
CA ILE A 226 19.68 8.49 13.49
C ILE A 226 19.73 7.02 13.03
N MET A 227 20.80 6.35 13.42
CA MET A 227 20.95 4.92 13.28
C MET A 227 20.46 4.24 14.55
N PHE A 228 19.46 3.38 14.41
CA PHE A 228 19.03 2.54 15.52
C PHE A 228 19.95 1.31 15.61
N ASP A 229 20.54 1.09 16.77
CA ASP A 229 21.22 -0.16 17.10
C ASP A 229 20.17 -1.18 17.56
N ASN A 230 20.40 -2.48 17.30
CA ASN A 230 19.49 -3.57 17.70
C ASN A 230 18.03 -3.40 17.22
N GLU A 231 17.83 -3.00 15.95
CA GLU A 231 16.49 -2.76 15.35
C GLU A 231 15.54 -3.95 15.48
N ASN A 232 16.06 -5.17 15.41
CA ASN A 232 15.26 -6.40 15.45
C ASN A 232 14.62 -6.66 16.82
N THR A 233 15.18 -6.12 17.89
CA THR A 233 14.70 -6.24 19.26
C THR A 233 14.11 -4.91 19.79
N THR A 234 13.93 -3.94 18.91
CA THR A 234 13.26 -2.67 19.23
C THR A 234 11.77 -2.79 18.93
N PHE A 235 10.95 -2.71 19.97
CA PHE A 235 9.49 -2.78 19.91
C PHE A 235 8.86 -1.58 20.60
N CYS A 236 7.60 -1.30 20.25
CA CYS A 236 6.77 -0.33 20.95
C CYS A 236 5.34 -0.85 21.11
N THR A 237 4.56 -0.25 22.02
CA THR A 237 3.16 -0.58 22.27
C THR A 237 2.23 0.49 21.70
N THR A 238 1.15 0.08 21.05
CA THR A 238 0.16 1.02 20.48
C THR A 238 -0.83 1.55 21.52
N GLY A 239 -0.94 0.89 22.67
CA GLY A 239 -1.95 1.20 23.68
C GLY A 239 -3.38 0.85 23.27
N SER A 240 -3.61 0.32 22.07
CA SER A 240 -4.89 -0.20 21.65
C SER A 240 -5.04 -1.64 22.11
N GLU A 241 -6.03 -1.88 22.97
CA GLU A 241 -6.46 -3.23 23.33
C GLU A 241 -7.26 -3.81 22.16
N TYR A 242 -6.82 -4.94 21.60
CA TYR A 242 -7.70 -5.73 20.77
C TYR A 242 -8.76 -6.37 21.67
N HIS A 243 -10.03 -6.07 21.41
CA HIS A 243 -11.16 -6.61 22.20
C HIS A 243 -11.26 -8.13 22.23
N TRP A 244 -10.47 -8.85 21.43
CA TRP A 244 -10.48 -10.32 21.36
C TRP A 244 -9.26 -10.97 22.00
N PHE A 245 -8.16 -10.26 22.16
CA PHE A 245 -6.95 -10.72 22.82
C PHE A 245 -6.56 -9.70 23.89
N ASN A 246 -6.51 -10.14 25.12
CA ASN A 246 -6.03 -9.37 26.27
C ASN A 246 -4.49 -9.16 26.19
N SER A 247 -3.97 -8.85 25.02
CA SER A 247 -2.54 -8.63 24.79
C SER A 247 -2.31 -7.30 24.11
N THR A 248 -1.44 -6.49 24.70
CA THR A 248 -0.87 -5.32 24.05
C THR A 248 -0.04 -5.78 22.86
N GLU A 249 -0.36 -5.29 21.67
CA GLU A 249 0.42 -5.63 20.49
C GLU A 249 1.77 -4.92 20.54
N LEU A 250 2.84 -5.70 20.48
CA LEU A 250 4.18 -5.19 20.29
C LEU A 250 4.42 -4.97 18.79
N VAL A 251 4.65 -3.74 18.41
CA VAL A 251 4.96 -3.33 17.03
C VAL A 251 6.47 -3.19 16.91
N SER A 252 7.07 -3.92 15.97
CA SER A 252 8.51 -3.77 15.71
C SER A 252 8.83 -2.42 15.05
N LEU A 253 10.05 -1.94 15.22
CA LEU A 253 10.51 -0.69 14.59
C LEU A 253 10.35 -0.73 13.06
N THR A 254 10.57 -1.89 12.45
CA THR A 254 10.37 -2.09 11.01
C THR A 254 8.91 -1.89 10.61
N GLN A 255 7.97 -2.44 11.38
CA GLN A 255 6.52 -2.24 11.16
C GLN A 255 6.14 -0.77 11.29
N LEU A 256 6.66 -0.09 12.31
CA LEU A 256 6.41 1.32 12.54
C LEU A 256 6.91 2.18 11.37
N ARG A 257 8.10 1.90 10.83
CA ARG A 257 8.64 2.61 9.64
C ARG A 257 7.75 2.44 8.41
N PHE A 258 7.26 1.22 8.14
CA PHE A 258 6.31 1.00 7.05
C PHE A 258 5.00 1.76 7.27
N SER A 259 4.49 1.78 8.49
CA SER A 259 3.28 2.55 8.84
C SER A 259 3.48 4.05 8.58
N ILE A 260 4.62 4.61 8.96
CA ILE A 260 4.95 6.02 8.70
C ILE A 260 5.01 6.29 7.19
N LYS A 261 5.70 5.44 6.44
CA LYS A 261 5.81 5.56 4.99
C LYS A 261 4.44 5.50 4.29
N VAL A 262 3.57 4.58 4.71
CA VAL A 262 2.20 4.48 4.16
C VAL A 262 1.37 5.73 4.48
N ASP A 263 1.53 6.32 5.66
CA ASP A 263 0.85 7.57 6.01
C ASP A 263 1.35 8.79 5.19
N GLU A 264 2.64 8.82 4.85
CA GLU A 264 3.24 9.87 3.99
C GLU A 264 2.78 9.73 2.53
N GLU A 265 2.68 8.50 2.03
CA GLU A 265 2.19 8.18 0.68
C GLU A 265 0.67 8.25 0.57
N CYS A 266 -0.05 8.45 1.69
CA CYS A 266 -1.51 8.44 1.71
C CYS A 266 -2.10 9.59 0.90
N PRO A 267 -3.11 9.34 0.03
CA PRO A 267 -3.68 10.37 -0.82
C PRO A 267 -4.18 11.58 -0.05
N GLN A 268 -3.73 12.74 -0.44
CA GLN A 268 -4.13 14.01 0.15
C GLN A 268 -4.22 15.11 -0.90
N GLY A 269 -5.09 16.06 -0.67
CA GLY A 269 -5.29 17.22 -1.51
C GLY A 269 -5.53 18.48 -0.68
N PRO A 270 -5.80 19.63 -1.30
CA PRO A 270 -5.98 20.89 -0.58
C PRO A 270 -7.06 20.85 0.51
N ASN A 271 -8.11 20.06 0.30
CA ASN A 271 -9.28 20.03 1.16
C ASN A 271 -9.60 18.63 1.72
N TYR A 272 -8.76 17.63 1.46
CA TYR A 272 -8.99 16.27 1.96
C TYR A 272 -7.68 15.56 2.30
N LYS A 273 -7.78 14.64 3.24
CA LYS A 273 -6.74 13.67 3.56
C LYS A 273 -7.43 12.32 3.79
N CYS A 274 -6.99 11.30 3.08
CA CYS A 274 -7.43 9.93 3.30
C CYS A 274 -6.76 9.35 4.55
N SER A 275 -7.28 8.24 5.04
CA SER A 275 -6.70 7.45 6.11
C SER A 275 -6.13 6.16 5.52
N CYS A 276 -4.86 5.91 5.76
CA CYS A 276 -4.19 4.72 5.26
C CYS A 276 -3.70 3.86 6.43
N SER A 277 -3.89 2.56 6.34
CA SER A 277 -3.47 1.63 7.39
C SER A 277 -2.95 0.33 6.79
N ILE A 278 -1.97 -0.28 7.46
CA ILE A 278 -1.47 -1.61 7.12
C ILE A 278 -2.42 -2.64 7.72
N ILE A 279 -2.96 -3.52 6.88
CA ILE A 279 -3.90 -4.57 7.31
C ILE A 279 -3.15 -5.65 8.10
N ARG A 280 -2.02 -6.10 7.57
CA ARG A 280 -1.16 -7.13 8.18
C ARG A 280 0.21 -7.13 7.52
N LEU A 281 1.22 -7.68 8.21
CA LEU A 281 2.51 -7.96 7.61
C LEU A 281 2.58 -9.43 7.19
N VAL A 282 3.02 -9.67 5.97
CA VAL A 282 3.18 -11.01 5.42
C VAL A 282 4.59 -11.14 4.87
N SER A 283 5.36 -12.09 5.37
CA SER A 283 6.66 -12.42 4.82
C SER A 283 6.52 -13.54 3.79
N ILE A 284 6.79 -13.27 2.54
CA ILE A 284 6.78 -14.24 1.45
C ILE A 284 8.18 -14.29 0.84
N SER A 285 8.83 -15.46 0.91
CA SER A 285 10.12 -15.70 0.27
C SER A 285 11.19 -14.62 0.57
N LYS A 286 11.30 -14.20 1.82
CA LYS A 286 12.21 -13.14 2.34
C LYS A 286 11.83 -11.71 1.94
N THR A 287 10.75 -11.49 1.20
CA THR A 287 10.21 -10.15 0.95
C THR A 287 9.07 -9.87 1.91
N LEU A 288 9.11 -8.71 2.56
CA LEU A 288 8.04 -8.25 3.43
C LEU A 288 6.98 -7.55 2.59
N MET A 289 5.76 -8.10 2.58
CA MET A 289 4.60 -7.48 1.93
C MET A 289 3.64 -6.98 3.00
N TYR A 290 3.10 -5.79 2.78
CA TYR A 290 2.19 -5.12 3.71
C TYR A 290 0.94 -4.60 2.97
N PRO A 291 -0.11 -5.44 2.82
CA PRO A 291 -1.36 -4.99 2.24
C PRO A 291 -1.88 -3.75 2.94
N VAL A 292 -2.20 -2.72 2.15
CA VAL A 292 -2.67 -1.42 2.64
C VAL A 292 -4.16 -1.28 2.41
N SER A 293 -4.86 -0.74 3.40
CA SER A 293 -6.23 -0.26 3.31
C SER A 293 -6.23 1.27 3.24
N VAL A 294 -6.86 1.82 2.22
CA VAL A 294 -7.02 3.26 2.00
C VAL A 294 -8.49 3.63 2.15
N ASP A 295 -8.78 4.48 3.11
CA ASP A 295 -10.13 5.01 3.34
C ASP A 295 -10.17 6.51 3.01
N CYS A 296 -10.83 6.81 1.90
CA CYS A 296 -11.12 8.16 1.42
C CYS A 296 -12.63 8.49 1.46
N SER A 297 -13.39 7.78 2.30
CA SER A 297 -14.84 8.00 2.41
C SER A 297 -15.17 9.40 2.92
N ASN A 298 -16.27 9.97 2.44
CA ASN A 298 -16.80 11.26 2.88
C ASN A 298 -15.78 12.42 2.76
N ARG A 299 -15.08 12.50 1.62
CA ARG A 299 -14.05 13.53 1.34
C ARG A 299 -14.44 14.50 0.23
N ARG A 300 -15.68 14.44 -0.31
CA ARG A 300 -16.17 15.24 -1.44
C ARG A 300 -15.30 15.09 -2.70
N LEU A 301 -14.79 13.89 -2.93
CA LEU A 301 -14.00 13.59 -4.12
C LEU A 301 -14.89 13.55 -5.35
N THR A 302 -14.42 14.14 -6.45
CA THR A 302 -15.08 14.11 -7.76
C THR A 302 -14.46 13.09 -8.72
N SER A 303 -13.25 12.62 -8.42
CA SER A 303 -12.50 11.56 -9.14
C SER A 303 -11.82 10.64 -8.14
N LEU A 304 -11.35 9.51 -8.60
CA LEU A 304 -10.61 8.57 -7.77
C LEU A 304 -9.28 9.18 -7.27
N PRO A 305 -8.87 8.90 -6.00
CA PRO A 305 -7.66 9.47 -5.41
C PRO A 305 -6.41 8.88 -6.05
N LYS A 306 -5.41 9.71 -6.35
CA LYS A 306 -4.14 9.28 -6.95
C LYS A 306 -2.96 10.14 -6.52
N PRO A 307 -1.72 9.55 -6.40
CA PRO A 307 -1.46 8.10 -6.47
C PRO A 307 -1.92 7.36 -5.21
N LEU A 308 -2.11 6.05 -5.31
CA LEU A 308 -2.33 5.20 -4.14
C LEU A 308 -0.98 4.69 -3.59
N PRO A 309 -0.88 4.44 -2.26
CA PRO A 309 0.28 3.76 -1.69
C PRO A 309 0.51 2.39 -2.33
N ASN A 310 1.78 1.97 -2.39
CA ASN A 310 2.12 0.65 -2.89
C ASN A 310 1.42 -0.45 -2.08
N PHE A 311 1.04 -1.54 -2.74
CA PHE A 311 0.32 -2.69 -2.15
C PHE A 311 -1.07 -2.33 -1.59
N THR A 312 -1.72 -1.28 -2.09
CA THR A 312 -3.11 -0.99 -1.74
C THR A 312 -4.01 -2.12 -2.22
N THR A 313 -4.64 -2.83 -1.28
CA THR A 313 -5.53 -3.96 -1.56
C THR A 313 -6.99 -3.65 -1.26
N VAL A 314 -7.26 -2.72 -0.36
CA VAL A 314 -8.61 -2.26 0.00
C VAL A 314 -8.69 -0.76 -0.25
N LEU A 315 -9.70 -0.35 -1.01
CA LEU A 315 -9.97 1.06 -1.28
C LEU A 315 -11.44 1.38 -1.01
N ASN A 316 -11.68 2.28 -0.07
CA ASN A 316 -13.00 2.81 0.24
C ASN A 316 -13.08 4.28 -0.18
N VAL A 317 -13.93 4.56 -1.16
CA VAL A 317 -14.24 5.92 -1.64
C VAL A 317 -15.74 6.23 -1.54
N SER A 318 -16.45 5.55 -0.66
CA SER A 318 -17.88 5.74 -0.46
C SER A 318 -18.23 7.14 0.04
N TYR A 319 -19.46 7.58 -0.20
CA TYR A 319 -19.98 8.90 0.22
C TYR A 319 -19.18 10.08 -0.38
N ASN A 320 -18.94 10.02 -1.69
CA ASN A 320 -18.27 11.09 -2.45
C ASN A 320 -19.12 11.53 -3.66
N GLU A 321 -18.52 12.27 -4.58
CA GLU A 321 -19.18 12.76 -5.80
C GLU A 321 -18.50 12.20 -7.08
N ILE A 322 -17.94 11.00 -6.99
CA ILE A 322 -17.18 10.38 -8.09
C ILE A 322 -18.14 9.98 -9.22
N THR A 323 -17.76 10.33 -10.43
CA THR A 323 -18.59 10.09 -11.64
C THR A 323 -18.02 9.02 -12.56
N ASP A 324 -16.72 8.75 -12.50
CA ASP A 324 -16.00 7.84 -13.40
C ASP A 324 -15.03 6.94 -12.63
N LEU A 325 -14.69 5.79 -13.21
CA LEU A 325 -13.80 4.78 -12.64
C LEU A 325 -12.56 4.54 -13.53
N ILE A 326 -12.21 5.48 -14.39
CA ILE A 326 -11.16 5.30 -15.41
C ILE A 326 -9.78 5.07 -14.79
N GLU A 327 -9.50 5.62 -13.62
CA GLU A 327 -8.24 5.43 -12.91
C GLU A 327 -7.98 3.96 -12.56
N LEU A 328 -9.02 3.16 -12.31
CA LEU A 328 -8.88 1.70 -12.07
C LEU A 328 -8.23 0.94 -13.23
N SER A 329 -8.31 1.49 -14.44
CA SER A 329 -7.71 0.90 -15.64
C SER A 329 -6.44 1.60 -16.09
N THR A 330 -6.27 2.89 -15.81
CA THR A 330 -5.19 3.71 -16.36
C THR A 330 -4.03 3.96 -15.39
N ASP A 331 -4.31 3.96 -14.08
CA ASP A 331 -3.28 4.24 -13.08
C ASP A 331 -2.68 2.93 -12.53
N PRO A 332 -1.36 2.71 -12.67
CA PRO A 332 -0.71 1.48 -12.22
C PRO A 332 -0.76 1.28 -10.71
N THR A 333 -1.00 2.31 -9.90
CA THR A 333 -1.11 2.18 -8.44
C THR A 333 -2.35 1.42 -7.99
N TYR A 334 -3.35 1.26 -8.87
CA TYR A 334 -4.57 0.48 -8.62
C TYR A 334 -4.45 -1.03 -8.91
N GLN A 335 -3.30 -1.46 -9.45
CA GLN A 335 -3.13 -2.84 -9.92
C GLN A 335 -3.34 -3.91 -8.86
N ASP A 336 -3.14 -3.61 -7.58
CA ASP A 336 -3.25 -4.58 -6.48
C ASP A 336 -4.55 -4.47 -5.68
N VAL A 337 -5.44 -3.52 -6.04
CA VAL A 337 -6.75 -3.36 -5.40
C VAL A 337 -7.58 -4.63 -5.62
N LYS A 338 -8.14 -5.17 -4.53
CA LYS A 338 -8.99 -6.37 -4.50
C LYS A 338 -10.37 -6.08 -3.95
N GLU A 339 -10.47 -5.14 -3.01
CA GLU A 339 -11.72 -4.73 -2.40
C GLU A 339 -11.92 -3.24 -2.72
N PHE A 340 -13.00 -2.97 -3.42
CA PHE A 340 -13.34 -1.63 -3.87
C PHE A 340 -14.76 -1.27 -3.42
N TYR A 341 -14.86 -0.24 -2.59
CA TYR A 341 -16.11 0.29 -2.06
C TYR A 341 -16.31 1.71 -2.58
N ALA A 342 -17.34 1.92 -3.39
CA ALA A 342 -17.69 3.21 -3.99
C ALA A 342 -19.18 3.52 -3.86
N ASP A 343 -19.77 3.15 -2.72
CA ASP A 343 -21.18 3.38 -2.44
C ASP A 343 -21.49 4.87 -2.27
N TYR A 344 -22.71 5.28 -2.57
CA TYR A 344 -23.17 6.66 -2.44
C TYR A 344 -22.28 7.66 -3.21
N ASN A 345 -22.14 7.40 -4.53
CA ASN A 345 -21.44 8.26 -5.48
C ASN A 345 -22.37 8.64 -6.65
N LYS A 346 -21.78 9.19 -7.71
CA LYS A 346 -22.49 9.60 -8.94
C LYS A 346 -22.02 8.80 -10.16
N ILE A 347 -21.58 7.56 -9.96
CA ILE A 347 -21.04 6.68 -11.01
C ILE A 347 -22.18 6.30 -11.98
N LYS A 348 -21.95 6.49 -13.28
CA LYS A 348 -22.96 6.24 -14.32
C LYS A 348 -22.75 4.96 -15.09
N GLU A 349 -21.49 4.52 -15.25
CA GLU A 349 -21.10 3.40 -16.07
C GLU A 349 -20.01 2.56 -15.39
N LEU A 350 -20.07 1.24 -15.58
CA LEU A 350 -19.03 0.29 -15.17
C LEU A 350 -18.12 -0.13 -16.33
N LYS A 351 -18.33 0.43 -17.52
CA LYS A 351 -17.53 0.10 -18.71
C LYS A 351 -16.03 0.36 -18.54
N PRO A 352 -15.56 1.40 -17.84
CA PRO A 352 -14.13 1.60 -17.59
C PRO A 352 -13.43 0.44 -16.88
N LEU A 353 -14.17 -0.45 -16.19
CA LEU A 353 -13.61 -1.64 -15.56
C LEU A 353 -13.12 -2.70 -16.56
N GLU A 354 -13.61 -2.70 -17.82
CA GLU A 354 -13.33 -3.74 -18.83
C GLU A 354 -11.83 -3.97 -19.07
N SER A 355 -11.04 -2.89 -19.07
CA SER A 355 -9.58 -2.95 -19.27
C SER A 355 -8.78 -2.98 -17.98
N SER A 356 -9.43 -3.05 -16.81
CA SER A 356 -8.74 -2.97 -15.53
C SER A 356 -8.23 -4.34 -15.05
N ASN A 357 -7.03 -4.36 -14.45
CA ASN A 357 -6.52 -5.52 -13.74
C ASN A 357 -7.38 -5.88 -12.52
N PHE A 358 -8.18 -4.95 -12.03
CA PHE A 358 -9.08 -5.13 -10.89
C PHE A 358 -10.04 -6.30 -11.13
N LEU A 359 -10.68 -6.39 -12.30
CA LEU A 359 -11.65 -7.45 -12.61
C LEU A 359 -11.07 -8.86 -12.53
N HIS A 360 -9.76 -9.02 -12.78
CA HIS A 360 -9.12 -10.34 -12.68
C HIS A 360 -8.80 -10.78 -11.24
N LYS A 361 -8.78 -9.85 -10.30
CA LYS A 361 -8.29 -10.09 -8.93
C LYS A 361 -9.29 -9.73 -7.84
N PHE A 362 -10.39 -9.05 -8.16
CA PHE A 362 -11.27 -8.50 -7.13
C PHE A 362 -11.90 -9.59 -6.24
N VAL A 363 -12.13 -9.21 -5.02
CA VAL A 363 -12.85 -9.98 -4.00
C VAL A 363 -14.18 -9.28 -3.68
N VAL A 364 -14.17 -7.95 -3.56
CA VAL A 364 -15.36 -7.15 -3.31
C VAL A 364 -15.44 -6.01 -4.32
N LEU A 365 -16.62 -5.85 -4.90
CA LEU A 365 -17.03 -4.68 -5.68
C LEU A 365 -18.36 -4.17 -5.14
N SER A 366 -18.36 -3.00 -4.50
CA SER A 366 -19.58 -2.35 -4.00
C SER A 366 -19.76 -0.99 -4.67
N VAL A 367 -20.87 -0.82 -5.37
CA VAL A 367 -21.28 0.42 -6.06
C VAL A 367 -22.76 0.73 -5.82
N VAL A 368 -23.19 0.50 -4.60
CA VAL A 368 -24.58 0.71 -4.16
C VAL A 368 -24.89 2.21 -4.10
N HIS A 369 -26.15 2.61 -4.35
CA HIS A 369 -26.57 4.01 -4.35
C HIS A 369 -25.73 4.90 -5.29
N ASN A 370 -25.68 4.51 -6.56
CA ASN A 370 -25.05 5.28 -7.62
C ASN A 370 -26.07 5.67 -8.72
N GLU A 371 -25.61 6.20 -9.84
CA GLU A 371 -26.43 6.58 -10.99
C GLU A 371 -26.27 5.61 -12.17
N ILE A 372 -25.92 4.36 -11.93
CA ILE A 372 -25.67 3.35 -12.97
C ILE A 372 -26.98 3.04 -13.69
N THR A 373 -26.96 3.20 -15.00
CA THR A 373 -28.14 2.99 -15.87
C THR A 373 -28.16 1.62 -16.54
N SER A 374 -27.03 0.99 -16.71
CA SER A 374 -26.90 -0.36 -17.31
C SER A 374 -25.77 -1.16 -16.69
N ILE A 375 -25.96 -2.46 -16.55
CA ILE A 375 -24.94 -3.37 -16.02
C ILE A 375 -24.34 -4.14 -17.21
N PRO A 376 -23.03 -4.00 -17.44
CA PRO A 376 -22.34 -4.70 -18.53
C PRO A 376 -22.10 -6.17 -18.15
N ILE A 377 -23.11 -7.03 -18.35
CA ILE A 377 -23.08 -8.43 -17.93
C ILE A 377 -21.88 -9.17 -18.51
N TYR A 378 -21.51 -8.90 -19.78
CA TYR A 378 -20.39 -9.56 -20.44
C TYR A 378 -19.05 -9.33 -19.72
N ILE A 379 -18.81 -8.12 -19.16
CA ILE A 379 -17.62 -7.81 -18.38
C ILE A 379 -17.62 -8.56 -17.05
N LEU A 380 -18.75 -8.49 -16.33
CA LEU A 380 -18.87 -9.10 -15.00
C LEU A 380 -18.87 -10.62 -15.08
N ASN A 381 -19.56 -11.21 -16.07
CA ASN A 381 -19.61 -12.67 -16.25
C ASN A 381 -18.22 -13.24 -16.52
N ASP A 382 -17.46 -12.65 -17.45
CA ASP A 382 -16.08 -13.06 -17.73
C ASP A 382 -15.18 -12.98 -16.49
N ALA A 383 -15.35 -11.90 -15.71
CA ALA A 383 -14.64 -11.74 -14.44
C ALA A 383 -15.05 -12.78 -13.39
N LEU A 384 -16.32 -13.16 -13.33
CA LEU A 384 -16.82 -14.17 -12.40
C LEU A 384 -16.35 -15.57 -12.76
N ASP A 385 -16.30 -15.91 -14.05
CA ASP A 385 -15.91 -17.24 -14.53
C ASP A 385 -14.40 -17.50 -14.36
N ARG A 386 -13.56 -16.49 -14.59
CA ARG A 386 -12.09 -16.64 -14.54
C ARG A 386 -11.52 -16.72 -13.13
N ASN A 387 -12.20 -16.20 -12.14
CA ASN A 387 -11.64 -16.10 -10.78
C ASN A 387 -12.30 -17.14 -9.85
N THR A 388 -11.52 -18.07 -9.36
CA THR A 388 -11.95 -19.18 -8.49
C THR A 388 -12.13 -18.78 -7.02
N LYS A 389 -11.83 -17.53 -6.63
CA LYS A 389 -11.98 -17.04 -5.24
C LYS A 389 -13.41 -16.59 -4.97
N SER A 390 -13.82 -16.64 -3.71
CA SER A 390 -15.10 -16.07 -3.30
C SER A 390 -15.14 -14.58 -3.63
N LYS A 391 -16.21 -14.16 -4.29
CA LYS A 391 -16.42 -12.78 -4.72
C LYS A 391 -17.76 -12.29 -4.21
N PHE A 392 -17.81 -10.99 -3.98
CA PHE A 392 -19.02 -10.28 -3.60
C PHE A 392 -19.20 -9.06 -4.48
N VAL A 393 -20.39 -8.92 -5.04
CA VAL A 393 -20.78 -7.76 -5.85
C VAL A 393 -22.04 -7.17 -5.26
N SER A 394 -22.04 -5.87 -4.99
CA SER A 394 -23.20 -5.12 -4.49
C SER A 394 -23.48 -3.96 -5.45
N ILE A 395 -24.69 -3.93 -6.00
CA ILE A 395 -25.12 -3.01 -7.07
C ILE A 395 -26.51 -2.41 -6.83
N ALA A 396 -27.11 -2.64 -5.67
CA ALA A 396 -28.44 -2.17 -5.34
C ALA A 396 -28.61 -0.64 -5.43
N HIS A 397 -29.84 -0.20 -5.46
CA HIS A 397 -30.19 1.23 -5.43
C HIS A 397 -29.53 2.08 -6.54
N ASN A 398 -29.40 1.51 -7.73
CA ASN A 398 -28.97 2.21 -8.93
C ASN A 398 -30.18 2.56 -9.83
N ARG A 399 -29.96 3.40 -10.84
CA ARG A 399 -31.01 3.91 -11.74
C ARG A 399 -31.11 3.07 -13.02
N ILE A 400 -31.28 1.77 -12.90
CA ILE A 400 -31.28 0.87 -14.06
C ILE A 400 -32.42 1.21 -15.02
N VAL A 401 -32.07 1.40 -16.29
CA VAL A 401 -33.03 1.55 -17.37
C VAL A 401 -33.36 0.17 -17.90
N CYS A 402 -34.57 -0.29 -17.63
CA CYS A 402 -34.99 -1.61 -18.01
C CYS A 402 -35.58 -1.64 -19.42
N ASP A 403 -35.17 -2.62 -20.19
CA ASP A 403 -35.63 -2.92 -21.55
C ASP A 403 -35.85 -4.43 -21.71
N CYS A 404 -36.08 -4.89 -22.92
CA CYS A 404 -36.28 -6.30 -23.21
C CYS A 404 -35.01 -7.13 -22.87
N SER A 405 -33.83 -6.58 -23.08
CA SER A 405 -32.55 -7.25 -22.72
C SER A 405 -32.40 -7.38 -21.20
N THR A 406 -32.83 -6.39 -20.45
CA THR A 406 -32.88 -6.43 -18.98
C THR A 406 -33.78 -7.55 -18.49
N ALA A 407 -34.99 -7.67 -19.07
CA ALA A 407 -35.95 -8.69 -18.67
C ALA A 407 -35.52 -10.12 -19.08
N GLN A 408 -34.77 -10.26 -20.17
CA GLN A 408 -34.33 -11.57 -20.66
C GLN A 408 -32.96 -12.00 -20.14
N ILE A 409 -31.98 -11.08 -20.12
CA ILE A 409 -30.58 -11.43 -19.85
C ILE A 409 -30.19 -11.06 -18.43
N LEU A 410 -30.36 -9.78 -18.01
CA LEU A 410 -29.96 -9.32 -16.69
C LEU A 410 -30.71 -10.05 -15.58
N LYS A 411 -32.03 -10.23 -15.71
CA LYS A 411 -32.84 -10.96 -14.73
C LYS A 411 -32.30 -12.38 -14.51
N PHE A 412 -32.07 -13.14 -15.59
CA PHE A 412 -31.54 -14.52 -15.48
C PHE A 412 -30.14 -14.55 -14.89
N TRP A 413 -29.29 -13.61 -15.29
CA TRP A 413 -27.93 -13.51 -14.77
C TRP A 413 -27.91 -13.20 -13.26
N LEU A 414 -28.76 -12.29 -12.79
CA LEU A 414 -28.91 -11.98 -11.36
C LEU A 414 -29.35 -13.20 -10.55
N VAL A 415 -30.33 -13.94 -11.05
CA VAL A 415 -30.83 -15.16 -10.39
C VAL A 415 -29.75 -16.25 -10.35
N ALA A 416 -29.00 -16.45 -11.45
CA ALA A 416 -27.92 -17.42 -11.52
C ALA A 416 -26.74 -17.10 -10.59
N ASN A 417 -26.47 -15.81 -10.37
CA ASN A 417 -25.35 -15.35 -9.54
C ASN A 417 -25.76 -14.84 -8.16
N ARG A 418 -26.90 -15.26 -7.64
CA ARG A 418 -27.47 -14.79 -6.36
C ARG A 418 -26.56 -14.97 -5.16
N ASN A 419 -25.66 -15.97 -5.19
CA ASN A 419 -24.69 -16.22 -4.12
C ASN A 419 -23.55 -15.20 -4.11
N ILE A 420 -23.32 -14.50 -5.21
CA ILE A 420 -22.26 -13.51 -5.41
C ILE A 420 -22.84 -12.10 -5.29
N ILE A 421 -24.06 -11.89 -5.85
CA ILE A 421 -24.76 -10.61 -5.86
C ILE A 421 -25.83 -10.66 -4.77
N MET A 422 -25.43 -10.31 -3.55
CA MET A 422 -26.28 -10.49 -2.36
C MET A 422 -27.49 -9.56 -2.35
N ASP A 423 -27.43 -8.43 -3.03
CA ASP A 423 -28.45 -7.38 -3.07
C ASP A 423 -29.26 -7.37 -4.39
N SER A 424 -29.23 -8.48 -5.13
CA SER A 424 -29.89 -8.62 -6.43
C SER A 424 -31.38 -8.37 -6.41
N ASP A 425 -32.06 -8.59 -5.29
CA ASP A 425 -33.48 -8.34 -5.05
C ASP A 425 -33.81 -6.87 -4.74
N GLN A 426 -32.81 -6.03 -4.51
CA GLN A 426 -32.94 -4.59 -4.27
C GLN A 426 -32.57 -3.75 -5.50
N LEU A 427 -32.50 -4.36 -6.67
CA LEU A 427 -32.25 -3.67 -7.93
C LEU A 427 -33.61 -3.33 -8.59
N TYR A 428 -33.84 -2.04 -8.89
CA TYR A 428 -35.11 -1.52 -9.39
C TYR A 428 -34.96 -0.87 -10.77
N CYS A 429 -36.04 -0.95 -11.56
CA CYS A 429 -36.15 -0.29 -12.85
C CYS A 429 -36.61 1.16 -12.69
N ASN A 430 -35.82 2.10 -13.16
CA ASN A 430 -36.17 3.53 -13.10
C ASN A 430 -37.37 3.90 -14.01
N ASN A 431 -37.53 3.19 -15.13
CA ASN A 431 -38.55 3.46 -16.16
C ASN A 431 -39.81 2.58 -16.07
N PHE A 432 -39.91 1.67 -15.08
CA PHE A 432 -41.06 0.79 -14.84
C PHE A 432 -41.52 0.88 -13.39
N ASN A 433 -42.06 2.01 -12.96
CA ASN A 433 -42.69 2.24 -11.64
C ASN A 433 -41.89 1.65 -10.46
N ASN A 434 -40.56 1.70 -10.51
CA ASN A 434 -39.66 1.10 -9.51
C ASN A 434 -39.93 -0.40 -9.28
N GLN A 435 -40.33 -1.14 -10.31
CA GLN A 435 -40.45 -2.58 -10.25
C GLN A 435 -39.09 -3.23 -10.11
N ARG A 436 -38.98 -4.29 -9.30
CA ARG A 436 -37.74 -5.06 -9.14
C ARG A 436 -37.33 -5.73 -10.46
N VAL A 437 -36.04 -5.70 -10.80
CA VAL A 437 -35.52 -6.32 -12.02
C VAL A 437 -35.85 -7.83 -12.06
N ILE A 438 -35.73 -8.51 -10.93
CA ILE A 438 -36.02 -9.95 -10.80
C ILE A 438 -37.50 -10.30 -11.02
N GLU A 439 -38.42 -9.35 -10.85
CA GLU A 439 -39.87 -9.52 -11.01
C GLU A 439 -40.37 -9.06 -12.39
N LEU A 440 -39.52 -8.57 -13.27
CA LEU A 440 -39.92 -8.10 -14.60
C LEU A 440 -40.61 -9.21 -15.39
N ASP A 441 -41.77 -8.88 -15.96
CA ASP A 441 -42.45 -9.74 -16.91
C ASP A 441 -41.97 -9.45 -18.35
N GLN A 442 -41.32 -10.43 -18.97
CA GLN A 442 -40.80 -10.33 -20.33
C GLN A 442 -41.89 -9.90 -21.31
N ASN A 443 -43.14 -10.42 -21.20
CA ASN A 443 -44.21 -10.12 -22.12
C ASN A 443 -44.68 -8.67 -22.06
N LYS A 444 -44.49 -8.01 -20.88
CA LYS A 444 -44.85 -6.59 -20.70
C LYS A 444 -43.75 -5.66 -21.17
N VAL A 445 -42.48 -6.06 -20.99
CA VAL A 445 -41.31 -5.22 -21.30
C VAL A 445 -40.92 -5.36 -22.78
N CYS A 446 -41.04 -6.57 -23.34
CA CYS A 446 -40.67 -6.86 -24.73
C CYS A 446 -41.82 -6.60 -25.72
N VAL A 447 -42.66 -5.60 -25.46
CA VAL A 447 -43.70 -5.21 -26.43
C VAL A 447 -43.03 -4.59 -27.65
N TYR A 448 -43.08 -5.28 -28.77
CA TYR A 448 -42.58 -4.80 -30.05
C TYR A 448 -43.45 -3.62 -30.53
N LYS A 449 -42.96 -2.40 -30.43
CA LYS A 449 -43.60 -1.25 -31.06
C LYS A 449 -43.40 -1.38 -32.57
N LYS A 450 -44.47 -1.80 -33.29
CA LYS A 450 -44.45 -1.84 -34.76
C LYS A 450 -44.05 -0.47 -35.29
N HIS A 451 -42.93 -0.42 -35.97
CA HIS A 451 -42.43 0.78 -36.65
C HIS A 451 -43.05 0.93 -38.02
N TRP A 452 -43.09 2.13 -38.58
CA TRP A 452 -43.58 2.34 -39.98
C TRP A 452 -42.84 1.43 -40.98
N SER A 453 -41.57 1.19 -40.75
CA SER A 453 -40.77 0.26 -41.58
C SER A 453 -41.34 -1.15 -41.69
N ASP A 454 -42.06 -1.63 -40.68
CA ASP A 454 -42.66 -2.96 -40.68
C ASP A 454 -43.81 -3.09 -41.66
N TYR A 455 -44.45 -1.94 -42.04
CA TYR A 455 -45.52 -1.90 -43.01
C TYR A 455 -45.01 -1.76 -44.46
N ILE A 456 -43.77 -1.41 -44.70
CA ILE A 456 -43.18 -1.27 -46.05
C ILE A 456 -43.31 -2.57 -46.84
N GLN A 457 -43.10 -3.71 -46.22
CA GLN A 457 -43.23 -5.03 -46.88
C GLN A 457 -44.67 -5.29 -47.35
N TYR A 458 -45.68 -4.88 -46.56
CA TYR A 458 -47.08 -5.00 -46.95
C TYR A 458 -47.44 -4.04 -48.08
N ILE A 459 -46.90 -2.83 -48.11
CA ILE A 459 -47.08 -1.85 -49.18
C ILE A 459 -46.47 -2.37 -50.49
N ILE A 460 -45.24 -2.89 -50.44
CA ILE A 460 -44.57 -3.50 -51.61
C ILE A 460 -45.36 -4.69 -52.12
N ALA A 461 -45.84 -5.57 -51.25
CA ALA A 461 -46.66 -6.71 -51.64
C ALA A 461 -47.99 -6.27 -52.32
N LEU A 462 -48.61 -5.22 -51.81
CA LEU A 462 -49.83 -4.63 -52.42
C LEU A 462 -49.52 -4.03 -53.79
N GLU A 463 -48.42 -3.28 -53.94
CA GLU A 463 -48.02 -2.74 -55.26
C GLU A 463 -47.73 -3.86 -56.30
N ILE A 464 -47.04 -4.90 -55.90
CA ILE A 464 -46.79 -6.06 -56.77
C ILE A 464 -48.10 -6.71 -57.19
N LEU A 465 -49.05 -6.88 -56.26
CA LEU A 465 -50.36 -7.45 -56.57
C LEU A 465 -51.18 -6.57 -57.55
N LEU A 466 -51.17 -5.25 -57.35
CA LEU A 466 -51.80 -4.31 -58.29
C LEU A 466 -51.16 -4.37 -59.66
N LEU A 467 -49.83 -4.46 -59.74
CA LEU A 467 -49.11 -4.55 -61.01
C LEU A 467 -49.42 -5.85 -61.77
N LEU A 468 -49.50 -7.00 -61.01
CA LEU A 468 -49.93 -8.24 -61.56
C LEU A 468 -51.36 -8.20 -62.07
N MET A 469 -52.31 -7.57 -61.40
CA MET A 469 -53.66 -7.35 -61.83
C MET A 469 -53.73 -6.51 -63.13
N LEU A 470 -52.91 -5.43 -63.19
CA LEU A 470 -52.80 -4.60 -64.39
C LEU A 470 -52.26 -5.39 -65.62
N ILE A 471 -51.18 -6.14 -65.41
CA ILE A 471 -50.61 -7.00 -66.44
C ILE A 471 -51.64 -8.04 -66.89
N SER A 472 -52.34 -8.70 -65.96
CA SER A 472 -53.40 -9.65 -66.23
C SER A 472 -54.54 -9.02 -67.06
N LYS A 473 -54.94 -7.77 -66.67
CA LYS A 473 -55.96 -7.03 -67.37
C LYS A 473 -55.52 -6.65 -68.82
N VAL A 474 -54.31 -6.17 -68.97
CA VAL A 474 -53.75 -5.81 -70.30
C VAL A 474 -53.61 -7.06 -71.17
N THR A 475 -53.14 -8.19 -70.63
CA THR A 475 -53.05 -9.48 -71.38
C THR A 475 -54.41 -9.98 -71.73
N TYR A 476 -55.42 -9.87 -70.87
CA TYR A 476 -56.79 -10.22 -71.17
C TYR A 476 -57.40 -9.34 -72.30
N ASP A 477 -57.20 -8.01 -72.18
CA ASP A 477 -57.69 -7.03 -73.20
C ASP A 477 -57.01 -7.28 -74.57
N TYR A 478 -55.70 -7.56 -74.57
CA TYR A 478 -54.97 -7.98 -75.83
C TYR A 478 -55.51 -9.28 -76.42
N TRP A 479 -55.76 -10.32 -75.61
CA TRP A 479 -56.33 -11.57 -76.07
C TRP A 479 -57.73 -11.40 -76.69
N VAL A 480 -58.61 -10.60 -76.01
CA VAL A 480 -59.93 -10.26 -76.55
C VAL A 480 -59.83 -9.48 -77.85
N PHE A 481 -58.95 -8.51 -77.94
CA PHE A 481 -58.70 -7.72 -79.14
C PHE A 481 -58.25 -8.67 -80.30
N LYS A 482 -57.34 -9.61 -80.05
CA LYS A 482 -56.86 -10.54 -81.07
C LYS A 482 -57.88 -11.52 -81.50
N THR A 483 -58.84 -11.92 -80.67
CA THR A 483 -59.86 -12.93 -81.00
C THR A 483 -61.17 -12.34 -81.58
N THR A 484 -61.56 -11.16 -81.12
CA THR A 484 -62.88 -10.58 -81.51
C THR A 484 -62.77 -9.29 -82.32
N GLY A 485 -61.56 -8.71 -82.47
CA GLY A 485 -61.32 -7.50 -83.26
C GLY A 485 -61.78 -6.18 -82.65
N TYR A 486 -62.24 -6.12 -81.36
CA TYR A 486 -62.60 -4.94 -80.68
C TYR A 486 -62.04 -4.90 -79.26
N LEU A 487 -61.73 -3.70 -78.74
CA LEU A 487 -61.19 -3.47 -77.38
C LEU A 487 -62.37 -3.48 -76.37
N PRO A 488 -62.26 -4.30 -75.26
CA PRO A 488 -63.31 -4.35 -74.27
C PRO A 488 -63.30 -3.04 -73.40
N TRP A 489 -64.47 -2.76 -72.79
CA TRP A 489 -64.60 -1.64 -71.88
C TRP A 489 -63.80 -1.89 -70.57
N PRO A 490 -62.98 -0.93 -70.06
CA PRO A 490 -62.93 0.50 -70.37
C PRO A 490 -61.83 0.94 -71.36
N ALA A 491 -61.02 -0.01 -71.91
CA ALA A 491 -59.89 0.31 -72.81
C ALA A 491 -60.37 1.08 -74.06
N SER A 492 -61.59 0.78 -74.55
CA SER A 492 -62.21 1.45 -75.68
C SER A 492 -62.54 2.94 -75.50
N LYS A 493 -62.51 3.44 -74.24
CA LYS A 493 -62.75 4.88 -73.89
C LYS A 493 -61.54 5.64 -73.42
N MET A 494 -60.37 4.98 -73.42
CA MET A 494 -59.15 5.70 -73.01
C MET A 494 -58.74 6.64 -74.15
N PRO A 495 -58.25 7.88 -73.83
CA PRO A 495 -57.70 8.77 -74.81
C PRO A 495 -56.46 8.15 -75.43
N LYS A 496 -56.32 8.25 -76.80
CA LYS A 496 -55.16 7.73 -77.47
C LYS A 496 -53.86 8.30 -76.90
N LEU A 497 -53.02 7.41 -76.42
CA LEU A 497 -51.69 7.77 -75.93
C LEU A 497 -50.77 8.09 -77.11
N PRO A 498 -49.76 8.93 -76.97
CA PRO A 498 -48.86 9.33 -78.03
C PRO A 498 -47.96 8.16 -78.59
N CYS A 499 -48.18 6.94 -78.13
CA CYS A 499 -47.42 5.71 -78.51
C CYS A 499 -48.26 4.68 -79.22
N ASP A 500 -49.49 5.06 -79.73
CA ASP A 500 -50.38 4.11 -80.48
C ASP A 500 -49.81 3.53 -81.80
N TRP A 501 -48.67 4.11 -82.26
CA TRP A 501 -47.96 3.63 -83.46
C TRP A 501 -47.19 2.29 -83.26
N VAL A 502 -47.13 1.76 -82.04
CA VAL A 502 -46.45 0.50 -81.70
C VAL A 502 -47.37 -0.73 -81.97
N PHE A 503 -48.72 -0.50 -82.25
CA PHE A 503 -49.71 -1.60 -82.42
C PHE A 503 -50.45 -1.56 -83.77
N GLU A 504 -49.91 -0.85 -84.77
CA GLU A 504 -50.33 -1.06 -86.19
C GLU A 504 -49.53 -2.11 -86.88
#